data_95a729fbf5347a1420a7414c86138b22
#
_entry.id   95a729fbf5347a1420a7414c86138b22
#
_cell.length_a   1.000
_cell.length_b   1.000
_cell.length_c   1.000
_cell.angle_alpha   90.00
_cell.angle_beta   90.00
_cell.angle_gamma   90.00
#
_symmetry.space_group_name_H-M   'P 1'
#
loop_
_entity.id
_entity.type
_entity.pdbx_description
1 polymer ?
#
loop_
_entity_poly.entity_id
_entity_poly.type
_entity_poly.pdbx_seq_one_letter_code
_entity_poly.pdbx_strand_id
1 'polypeptide(L)'
;MLFRSRGATRTRELPIIMLTARAEEVDKVSGLDAGADDYLTKPFSTNELLARIRAVLRRKAPEALDSAVDVGGLVLDPGTRRVSREGVEVKLGPTEFRLLHFFMTHAERVYTRAQLLDEVWGNATFIEERTVDVHIRRLRKILEPHERDGLIQTIRSLGYRFSVLPP
;
A
#
# COMPACT_ATOMS: atom_id res chain seq x y z
N MET A 1 -22.05 20.16 -1.71
CA MET A 1 -21.84 18.81 -2.21
C MET A 1 -21.50 17.80 -1.09
N LEU A 2 -20.69 18.16 -0.11
CA LEU A 2 -20.32 17.34 1.08
C LEU A 2 -21.53 16.85 1.88
N PHE A 3 -22.52 17.69 2.14
CA PHE A 3 -23.74 17.32 2.88
C PHE A 3 -24.51 16.16 2.24
N ARG A 4 -24.46 16.02 0.90
CA ARG A 4 -25.10 14.90 0.18
C ARG A 4 -24.36 13.57 0.41
N SER A 5 -23.05 13.59 0.52
CA SER A 5 -22.24 12.39 0.72
C SER A 5 -22.38 11.81 2.14
N ARG A 6 -22.54 12.67 3.15
CA ARG A 6 -22.75 12.25 4.55
C ARG A 6 -24.20 11.87 4.87
N GLY A 7 -25.15 12.34 4.07
CA GLY A 7 -26.59 12.03 4.25
C GLY A 7 -27.05 10.67 3.70
N ALA A 8 -26.27 10.04 2.83
CA ALA A 8 -26.60 8.75 2.26
C ALA A 8 -25.93 7.61 3.05
N THR A 9 -26.71 6.60 3.45
CA THR A 9 -26.25 5.49 4.27
C THR A 9 -25.01 4.79 3.69
N ARG A 10 -24.94 4.66 2.35
CA ARG A 10 -23.81 4.01 1.62
C ARG A 10 -22.50 4.79 1.61
N THR A 11 -22.54 6.11 1.84
CA THR A 11 -21.36 6.98 1.71
C THR A 11 -21.01 7.68 3.03
N ARG A 12 -21.73 7.37 4.10
CA ARG A 12 -21.57 8.03 5.39
C ARG A 12 -20.18 7.85 5.98
N GLU A 13 -19.56 6.70 5.74
CA GLU A 13 -18.26 6.32 6.29
C GLU A 13 -17.09 6.52 5.32
N LEU A 14 -17.37 6.93 4.07
CA LEU A 14 -16.30 7.19 3.10
C LEU A 14 -15.37 8.31 3.61
N PRO A 15 -14.05 8.09 3.58
CA PRO A 15 -13.09 9.14 3.89
C PRO A 15 -13.14 10.24 2.83
N ILE A 16 -13.16 11.49 3.28
CA ILE A 16 -13.29 12.66 2.40
C ILE A 16 -12.14 13.63 2.68
N ILE A 17 -11.34 13.90 1.66
CA ILE A 17 -10.33 14.97 1.67
C ILE A 17 -10.79 16.08 0.73
N MET A 18 -10.86 17.32 1.24
CA MET A 18 -11.21 18.48 0.43
C MET A 18 -9.96 19.08 -0.22
N LEU A 19 -10.04 19.31 -1.54
CA LEU A 19 -9.03 20.05 -2.29
C LEU A 19 -9.55 21.46 -2.56
N THR A 20 -8.98 22.47 -1.88
CA THR A 20 -9.47 23.86 -1.95
C THR A 20 -8.40 24.81 -2.48
N ALA A 21 -8.82 25.83 -3.25
CA ALA A 21 -7.97 26.95 -3.62
C ALA A 21 -7.93 28.05 -2.54
N ARG A 22 -8.85 28.00 -1.56
CA ARG A 22 -8.98 28.99 -0.51
C ARG A 22 -8.20 28.58 0.73
N ALA A 23 -7.32 29.46 1.18
CA ALA A 23 -6.48 29.27 2.35
C ALA A 23 -7.08 29.89 3.63
N GLU A 24 -8.26 30.52 3.53
CA GLU A 24 -8.88 31.22 4.68
C GLU A 24 -9.31 30.21 5.75
N GLU A 25 -9.01 30.54 6.99
CA GLU A 25 -9.25 29.69 8.16
C GLU A 25 -10.71 29.32 8.34
N VAL A 26 -11.62 30.28 8.05
CA VAL A 26 -13.07 30.10 8.13
C VAL A 26 -13.58 29.04 7.15
N ASP A 27 -13.03 28.99 5.93
CA ASP A 27 -13.40 27.99 4.93
C ASP A 27 -12.92 26.57 5.30
N LYS A 28 -11.79 26.49 6.01
CA LYS A 28 -11.22 25.22 6.50
C LYS A 28 -12.07 24.63 7.62
N VAL A 29 -12.45 25.44 8.60
CA VAL A 29 -13.31 25.04 9.72
C VAL A 29 -14.68 24.62 9.19
N SER A 30 -15.30 25.42 8.30
CA SER A 30 -16.59 25.08 7.69
C SER A 30 -16.56 23.76 6.92
N GLY A 31 -15.45 23.43 6.29
CA GLY A 31 -15.29 22.16 5.55
C GLY A 31 -15.18 20.95 6.46
N LEU A 32 -14.45 21.07 7.57
CA LEU A 32 -14.32 20.01 8.58
C LEU A 32 -15.66 19.83 9.31
N ASP A 33 -16.34 20.91 9.69
CA ASP A 33 -17.67 20.88 10.30
C ASP A 33 -18.73 20.26 9.37
N ALA A 34 -18.55 20.42 8.04
CA ALA A 34 -19.38 19.78 7.04
C ALA A 34 -19.08 18.26 6.87
N GLY A 35 -18.15 17.71 7.64
CA GLY A 35 -17.85 16.27 7.70
C GLY A 35 -16.71 15.80 6.79
N ALA A 36 -15.83 16.69 6.33
CA ALA A 36 -14.57 16.29 5.72
C ALA A 36 -13.59 15.76 6.79
N ASP A 37 -12.79 14.77 6.43
CA ASP A 37 -11.82 14.15 7.34
C ASP A 37 -10.47 14.89 7.32
N ASP A 38 -10.17 15.60 6.22
CA ASP A 38 -8.99 16.46 6.07
C ASP A 38 -9.21 17.45 4.91
N TYR A 39 -8.32 18.43 4.78
CA TYR A 39 -8.31 19.37 3.66
C TYR A 39 -6.88 19.58 3.15
N LEU A 40 -6.75 19.99 1.89
CA LEU A 40 -5.48 20.30 1.23
C LEU A 40 -5.65 21.53 0.34
N THR A 41 -4.81 22.53 0.54
CA THR A 41 -4.85 23.78 -0.24
C THR A 41 -4.01 23.67 -1.51
N LYS A 42 -4.56 24.19 -2.62
CA LYS A 42 -3.82 24.31 -3.89
C LYS A 42 -2.92 25.55 -3.86
N PRO A 43 -1.68 25.46 -4.41
CA PRO A 43 -1.06 24.27 -5.02
C PRO A 43 -0.52 23.30 -3.97
N PHE A 44 -0.58 21.99 -4.24
CA PHE A 44 -0.06 20.93 -3.36
C PHE A 44 0.82 19.96 -4.16
N SER A 45 1.74 19.31 -3.48
CA SER A 45 2.53 18.24 -4.08
C SER A 45 1.78 16.91 -4.01
N THR A 46 2.07 16.01 -4.97
CA THR A 46 1.54 14.64 -4.96
C THR A 46 1.92 13.91 -3.66
N ASN A 47 3.13 14.14 -3.16
CA ASN A 47 3.60 13.52 -1.92
C ASN A 47 2.79 13.99 -0.70
N GLU A 48 2.43 15.26 -0.65
CA GLU A 48 1.58 15.80 0.41
C GLU A 48 0.17 15.18 0.35
N LEU A 49 -0.44 15.12 -0.85
CA LEU A 49 -1.74 14.48 -1.04
C LEU A 49 -1.71 13.01 -0.58
N LEU A 50 -0.71 12.25 -0.99
CA LEU A 50 -0.56 10.84 -0.60
C LEU A 50 -0.36 10.67 0.91
N ALA A 51 0.40 11.55 1.54
CA ALA A 51 0.60 11.53 3.00
C ALA A 51 -0.72 11.77 3.74
N ARG A 52 -1.56 12.71 3.28
CA ARG A 52 -2.88 12.99 3.86
C ARG A 52 -3.87 11.86 3.63
N ILE A 53 -3.90 11.27 2.44
CA ILE A 53 -4.72 10.08 2.15
C ILE A 53 -4.38 8.97 3.14
N ARG A 54 -3.09 8.65 3.32
CA ARG A 54 -2.65 7.64 4.29
C ARG A 54 -3.07 7.97 5.72
N ALA A 55 -2.95 9.24 6.13
CA ALA A 55 -3.32 9.69 7.46
C ALA A 55 -4.83 9.54 7.72
N VAL A 56 -5.67 9.88 6.74
CA VAL A 56 -7.13 9.75 6.85
C VAL A 56 -7.55 8.29 6.87
N LEU A 57 -6.99 7.45 5.98
CA LEU A 57 -7.26 6.02 5.95
C LEU A 57 -6.85 5.34 7.26
N ARG A 58 -5.71 5.69 7.83
CA ARG A 58 -5.24 5.16 9.12
C ARG A 58 -6.18 5.51 10.28
N ARG A 59 -6.79 6.70 10.29
CA ARG A 59 -7.76 7.10 11.33
C ARG A 59 -9.09 6.35 11.22
N LYS A 60 -9.52 6.03 10.00
CA LYS A 60 -10.82 5.39 9.73
C LYS A 60 -10.78 3.86 9.79
N ALA A 61 -9.66 3.27 9.49
CA ALA A 61 -9.41 1.84 9.54
C ALA A 61 -8.01 1.57 10.11
N PRO A 62 -7.77 1.87 11.40
CA PRO A 62 -6.46 1.67 12.00
C PRO A 62 -6.00 0.22 11.92
N GLU A 63 -6.93 -0.72 12.05
CA GLU A 63 -6.64 -2.15 12.01
C GLU A 63 -6.37 -2.70 10.60
N ALA A 64 -6.92 -2.08 9.55
CA ALA A 64 -6.81 -2.60 8.19
C ALA A 64 -5.47 -2.29 7.52
N LEU A 65 -4.79 -1.20 7.90
CA LEU A 65 -3.51 -0.78 7.33
C LEU A 65 -2.29 -1.23 8.15
N ASP A 66 -2.50 -1.46 9.45
CA ASP A 66 -1.44 -1.87 10.40
C ASP A 66 -1.63 -3.33 10.89
N SER A 67 -2.70 -4.02 10.46
CA SER A 67 -2.90 -5.42 10.82
C SER A 67 -1.90 -6.32 10.12
N ALA A 68 -1.44 -7.33 10.84
CA ALA A 68 -0.61 -8.37 10.27
C ALA A 68 -1.35 -9.09 9.14
N VAL A 69 -0.67 -9.30 8.03
CA VAL A 69 -1.18 -10.03 6.87
C VAL A 69 -0.61 -11.45 6.90
N ASP A 70 -1.47 -12.46 6.88
CA ASP A 70 -1.07 -13.87 6.78
C ASP A 70 -1.48 -14.41 5.41
N VAL A 71 -0.51 -14.89 4.65
CA VAL A 71 -0.74 -15.55 3.37
C VAL A 71 0.17 -16.78 3.27
N GLY A 72 -0.43 -17.94 3.19
CA GLY A 72 0.31 -19.21 3.08
C GLY A 72 1.20 -19.52 4.29
N GLY A 73 0.83 -19.04 5.50
CA GLY A 73 1.60 -19.21 6.72
C GLY A 73 2.81 -18.26 6.85
N LEU A 74 2.93 -17.31 5.93
CA LEU A 74 3.87 -16.20 6.02
C LEU A 74 3.13 -15.00 6.63
N VAL A 75 3.53 -14.59 7.82
CA VAL A 75 2.91 -13.47 8.55
C VAL A 75 3.81 -12.24 8.41
N LEU A 76 3.24 -11.16 7.92
CA LEU A 76 3.90 -9.86 7.81
C LEU A 76 3.14 -8.84 8.66
N ASP A 77 3.83 -8.25 9.61
CA ASP A 77 3.31 -7.17 10.47
C ASP A 77 3.92 -5.83 10.02
N PRO A 78 3.12 -4.95 9.39
CA PRO A 78 3.61 -3.65 8.93
C PRO A 78 3.89 -2.68 10.07
N GLY A 79 3.21 -2.82 11.22
CA GLY A 79 3.41 -1.96 12.39
C GLY A 79 4.76 -2.19 13.05
N THR A 80 5.15 -3.45 13.24
CA THR A 80 6.46 -3.83 13.80
C THR A 80 7.54 -4.01 12.73
N ARG A 81 7.17 -4.00 11.45
CA ARG A 81 8.04 -4.29 10.30
C ARG A 81 8.72 -5.66 10.38
N ARG A 82 8.03 -6.63 10.94
CA ARG A 82 8.51 -8.00 11.04
C ARG A 82 7.80 -8.92 10.06
N VAL A 83 8.54 -9.92 9.63
CA VAL A 83 8.00 -11.04 8.88
C VAL A 83 8.39 -12.32 9.59
N SER A 84 7.46 -13.26 9.71
CA SER A 84 7.72 -14.55 10.33
C SER A 84 6.96 -15.67 9.62
N ARG A 85 7.48 -16.89 9.76
CA ARG A 85 6.81 -18.13 9.39
C ARG A 85 6.88 -19.10 10.55
N GLU A 86 5.72 -19.61 11.00
CA GLU A 86 5.65 -20.57 12.12
C GLU A 86 6.42 -20.07 13.36
N GLY A 87 6.39 -18.74 13.61
CA GLY A 87 7.10 -18.11 14.72
C GLY A 87 8.59 -17.85 14.47
N VAL A 88 9.16 -18.29 13.35
CA VAL A 88 10.55 -18.03 12.97
C VAL A 88 10.64 -16.72 12.18
N GLU A 89 11.47 -15.80 12.63
CA GLU A 89 11.66 -14.50 11.97
C GLU A 89 12.35 -14.65 10.61
N VAL A 90 11.77 -14.00 9.59
CA VAL A 90 12.34 -13.87 8.24
C VAL A 90 12.92 -12.48 8.09
N LYS A 91 14.23 -12.36 8.02
CA LYS A 91 14.92 -11.07 7.92
C LYS A 91 14.91 -10.53 6.50
N LEU A 92 14.26 -9.39 6.31
CA LEU A 92 14.14 -8.70 5.02
C LEU A 92 14.85 -7.34 5.05
N GLY A 93 15.41 -6.95 3.90
CA GLY A 93 15.80 -5.55 3.68
C GLY A 93 14.57 -4.64 3.51
N PRO A 94 14.74 -3.32 3.64
CA PRO A 94 13.61 -2.37 3.57
C PRO A 94 12.82 -2.45 2.26
N THR A 95 13.48 -2.71 1.14
CA THR A 95 12.84 -2.81 -0.18
C THR A 95 12.14 -4.14 -0.36
N GLU A 96 12.77 -5.25 0.05
CA GLU A 96 12.17 -6.59 0.04
C GLU A 96 10.93 -6.64 0.95
N PHE A 97 10.97 -5.96 2.10
CA PHE A 97 9.80 -5.85 2.98
C PHE A 97 8.63 -5.13 2.29
N ARG A 98 8.87 -3.96 1.66
CA ARG A 98 7.82 -3.23 0.92
C ARG A 98 7.26 -4.04 -0.23
N LEU A 99 8.14 -4.71 -0.98
CA LEU A 99 7.74 -5.55 -2.10
C LEU A 99 6.89 -6.75 -1.65
N LEU A 100 7.29 -7.42 -0.56
CA LEU A 100 6.53 -8.53 0.02
C LEU A 100 5.19 -8.05 0.57
N HIS A 101 5.16 -6.94 1.30
CA HIS A 101 3.93 -6.34 1.82
C HIS A 101 2.94 -6.00 0.70
N PHE A 102 3.44 -5.37 -0.37
CA PHE A 102 2.62 -5.10 -1.55
C PHE A 102 2.03 -6.38 -2.15
N PHE A 103 2.84 -7.41 -2.34
CA PHE A 103 2.38 -8.68 -2.87
C PHE A 103 1.37 -9.39 -1.98
N MET A 104 1.59 -9.44 -0.68
CA MET A 104 0.69 -10.11 0.26
C MET A 104 -0.66 -9.40 0.38
N THR A 105 -0.67 -8.08 0.30
CA THR A 105 -1.92 -7.28 0.30
C THR A 105 -2.65 -7.29 -1.04
N HIS A 106 -2.01 -7.75 -2.12
CA HIS A 106 -2.55 -7.83 -3.47
C HIS A 106 -2.36 -9.22 -4.09
N ALA A 107 -2.53 -10.26 -3.29
CA ALA A 107 -2.37 -11.64 -3.73
C ALA A 107 -3.28 -11.96 -4.94
N GLU A 108 -2.88 -12.97 -5.71
CA GLU A 108 -3.56 -13.51 -6.90
C GLU A 108 -3.65 -12.55 -8.09
N ARG A 109 -3.07 -11.36 -7.99
CA ARG A 109 -3.08 -10.38 -9.09
C ARG A 109 -1.70 -10.31 -9.77
N VAL A 110 -1.72 -10.22 -11.11
CA VAL A 110 -0.50 -10.05 -11.92
C VAL A 110 -0.16 -8.58 -12.02
N TYR A 111 1.11 -8.25 -11.79
CA TYR A 111 1.66 -6.90 -11.92
C TYR A 111 2.82 -6.88 -12.90
N THR A 112 2.84 -5.90 -13.78
CA THR A 112 3.99 -5.65 -14.65
C THR A 112 5.16 -5.09 -13.84
N ARG A 113 6.38 -5.12 -14.44
CA ARG A 113 7.56 -4.51 -13.80
C ARG A 113 7.39 -3.02 -13.55
N ALA A 114 6.83 -2.30 -14.52
CA ALA A 114 6.53 -0.88 -14.39
C ALA A 114 5.58 -0.60 -13.22
N GLN A 115 4.48 -1.35 -13.11
CA GLN A 115 3.54 -1.21 -11.99
C GLN A 115 4.19 -1.50 -10.64
N LEU A 116 5.00 -2.56 -10.53
CA LEU A 116 5.72 -2.87 -9.29
C LEU A 116 6.73 -1.78 -8.94
N LEU A 117 7.39 -1.20 -9.95
CA LEU A 117 8.31 -0.11 -9.75
C LEU A 117 7.59 1.12 -9.17
N ASP A 118 6.48 1.52 -9.77
CA ASP A 118 5.69 2.66 -9.32
C ASP A 118 5.14 2.47 -7.90
N GLU A 119 4.58 1.30 -7.60
CA GLU A 119 3.95 1.00 -6.32
C GLU A 119 4.95 0.86 -5.15
N VAL A 120 6.10 0.24 -5.41
CA VAL A 120 7.07 -0.08 -4.35
C VAL A 120 8.15 0.99 -4.20
N TRP A 121 8.58 1.62 -5.29
CA TRP A 121 9.62 2.65 -5.28
C TRP A 121 9.07 4.08 -5.43
N GLY A 122 7.81 4.22 -5.84
CA GLY A 122 7.20 5.52 -6.12
C GLY A 122 7.73 6.11 -7.43
N ASN A 123 7.45 7.39 -7.67
CA ASN A 123 7.88 8.11 -8.88
C ASN A 123 9.41 8.36 -8.91
N ALA A 124 10.21 7.34 -8.63
CA ALA A 124 11.66 7.40 -8.74
C ALA A 124 12.06 7.37 -10.22
N THR A 125 12.13 8.52 -10.84
CA THR A 125 12.31 8.77 -12.28
C THR A 125 13.61 8.17 -12.89
N PHE A 126 14.49 7.59 -12.08
CA PHE A 126 15.81 7.11 -12.48
C PHE A 126 16.06 5.62 -12.19
N ILE A 127 15.03 4.86 -11.83
CA ILE A 127 15.17 3.43 -11.53
C ILE A 127 14.62 2.63 -12.71
N GLU A 128 15.46 1.76 -13.27
CA GLU A 128 15.09 0.88 -14.38
C GLU A 128 14.18 -0.27 -13.88
N GLU A 129 13.24 -0.71 -14.72
CA GLU A 129 12.36 -1.86 -14.46
C GLU A 129 13.12 -3.14 -14.08
N ARG A 130 14.34 -3.28 -14.58
CA ARG A 130 15.24 -4.40 -14.29
C ARG A 130 15.60 -4.49 -12.80
N THR A 131 15.50 -3.39 -12.06
CA THR A 131 15.69 -3.38 -10.61
C THR A 131 14.66 -4.26 -9.89
N VAL A 132 13.45 -4.33 -10.40
CA VAL A 132 12.40 -5.22 -9.88
C VAL A 132 12.86 -6.67 -9.91
N ASP A 133 13.44 -7.14 -11.02
CA ASP A 133 13.90 -8.53 -11.17
C ASP A 133 14.98 -8.89 -10.13
N VAL A 134 15.85 -7.94 -9.82
CA VAL A 134 16.92 -8.13 -8.80
C VAL A 134 16.30 -8.33 -7.42
N HIS A 135 15.32 -7.50 -7.05
CA HIS A 135 14.67 -7.60 -5.73
C HIS A 135 13.74 -8.82 -5.65
N ILE A 136 13.06 -9.20 -6.73
CA ILE A 136 12.31 -10.46 -6.80
C ILE A 136 13.24 -11.66 -6.56
N ARG A 137 14.39 -11.70 -7.22
CA ARG A 137 15.37 -12.78 -7.03
C ARG A 137 15.88 -12.84 -5.58
N ARG A 138 16.20 -11.67 -4.99
CA ARG A 138 16.62 -11.58 -3.58
C ARG A 138 15.54 -12.06 -2.64
N LEU A 139 14.31 -11.62 -2.86
CA LEU A 139 13.17 -12.00 -2.03
C LEU A 139 12.90 -13.50 -2.10
N ARG A 140 12.93 -14.10 -3.30
CA ARG A 140 12.83 -15.56 -3.45
C ARG A 140 13.94 -16.29 -2.67
N LYS A 141 15.19 -15.84 -2.81
CA LYS A 141 16.33 -16.45 -2.08
C LYS A 141 16.16 -16.37 -0.56
N ILE A 142 15.57 -15.31 -0.04
CA ILE A 142 15.28 -15.16 1.40
C ILE A 142 14.14 -16.09 1.83
N LEU A 143 13.15 -16.30 0.97
CA LEU A 143 11.99 -17.16 1.25
C LEU A 143 12.25 -18.66 1.02
N GLU A 144 13.27 -19.00 0.24
CA GLU A 144 13.63 -20.40 -0.10
C GLU A 144 13.85 -21.30 1.14
N PRO A 145 14.61 -20.91 2.18
CA PRO A 145 14.77 -21.71 3.39
C PRO A 145 13.47 -21.96 4.15
N HIS A 146 12.45 -21.16 3.86
CA HIS A 146 11.11 -21.26 4.44
C HIS A 146 10.11 -21.95 3.52
N GLU A 147 10.57 -22.51 2.39
CA GLU A 147 9.73 -23.18 1.36
C GLU A 147 8.60 -22.26 0.85
N ARG A 148 8.89 -20.97 0.68
CA ARG A 148 7.92 -19.94 0.26
C ARG A 148 8.36 -19.12 -0.95
N ASP A 149 9.48 -19.43 -1.56
CA ASP A 149 9.95 -18.80 -2.81
C ASP A 149 8.98 -19.00 -3.97
N GLY A 150 8.29 -20.14 -4.02
CA GLY A 150 7.24 -20.45 -5.00
C GLY A 150 6.00 -19.57 -4.93
N LEU A 151 5.77 -18.83 -3.82
CA LEU A 151 4.67 -17.87 -3.72
C LEU A 151 4.80 -16.71 -4.71
N ILE A 152 6.03 -16.35 -5.10
CA ILE A 152 6.27 -15.31 -6.10
C ILE A 152 6.46 -15.97 -7.45
N GLN A 153 5.42 -15.95 -8.27
CA GLN A 153 5.39 -16.59 -9.58
C GLN A 153 5.77 -15.61 -10.68
N THR A 154 6.51 -16.10 -11.68
CA THR A 154 6.79 -15.34 -12.91
C THR A 154 5.73 -15.68 -13.95
N ILE A 155 4.97 -14.69 -14.38
CA ILE A 155 4.01 -14.82 -15.47
C ILE A 155 4.72 -14.35 -16.74
N ARG A 156 5.04 -15.29 -17.62
CA ARG A 156 5.81 -15.00 -18.86
C ARG A 156 5.19 -13.86 -19.64
N SER A 157 6.03 -12.96 -20.12
CA SER A 157 5.69 -11.77 -20.90
C SER A 157 4.81 -10.73 -20.19
N LEU A 158 4.36 -10.97 -18.94
CA LEU A 158 3.51 -10.02 -18.19
C LEU A 158 4.25 -9.44 -16.99
N GLY A 159 4.78 -10.27 -16.10
CA GLY A 159 5.42 -9.78 -14.88
C GLY A 159 5.41 -10.80 -13.76
N TYR A 160 4.91 -10.41 -12.58
CA TYR A 160 4.94 -11.22 -11.37
C TYR A 160 3.58 -11.27 -10.69
N ARG A 161 3.33 -12.36 -10.01
CA ARG A 161 2.15 -12.60 -9.16
C ARG A 161 2.58 -13.22 -7.85
N PHE A 162 1.91 -12.86 -6.76
CA PHE A 162 2.02 -13.57 -5.49
C PHE A 162 0.79 -14.47 -5.35
N SER A 163 1.00 -15.76 -5.17
CA SER A 163 -0.08 -16.74 -5.16
C SER A 163 0.27 -17.92 -4.26
N VAL A 164 -0.71 -18.39 -3.50
CA VAL A 164 -0.64 -19.66 -2.75
C VAL A 164 -1.07 -20.86 -3.60
N LEU A 165 -1.65 -20.58 -4.76
CA LEU A 165 -2.04 -21.61 -5.72
C LEU A 165 -0.83 -22.02 -6.55
N PRO A 166 -0.72 -23.28 -6.95
CA PRO A 166 0.34 -23.73 -7.87
C PRO A 166 0.28 -22.96 -9.20
N PRO A 167 1.42 -22.78 -9.88
CA PRO A 167 1.51 -22.07 -11.15
C PRO A 167 0.77 -22.76 -12.29
#